data_92aefd48b16219ea17585158fc7fd8a9
#
_entry.id   92aefd48b16219ea17585158fc7fd8a9
#
_cell.length_a   1.000
_cell.length_b   1.000
_cell.length_c   1.000
_cell.angle_alpha   90.00
_cell.angle_beta   90.00
_cell.angle_gamma   90.00
#
_symmetry.space_group_name_H-M   'P 1'
#
loop_
_entity.id
_entity.type
_entity.pdbx_description
1 polymer ?
#
loop_
_entity_poly.entity_id
_entity_poly.type
_entity_poly.pdbx_seq_one_letter_code
_entity_poly.pdbx_strand_id
1 'polypeptide(L)'
;MNDADKMDRKCLIEARGVDKSYATKHEIIHVLSETYLKVFSGEVLGIVGASGVGKSTLLHVLGGLDQPLKGQVLFKEENIYKQGNSFLEKFRNIHIGFVFQFFNLLPDFTALENTMFPALIQNKKVSIAKERAEYLLCEVGMKDRMNHTPGELSGGESQRVALARGLMNQPDLLLADEPTGNLDAYASDQLIELIRRLNKEFNQTFVLVTHSQRVAGQLDRVLELIDGNVNSVNQSLVI
;
A
#
# COMPACT_ATOMS: atom_id res chain seq x y z
N MET A 1 15.70 9.80 -14.65
CA MET A 1 15.42 8.46 -15.22
C MET A 1 14.85 8.70 -16.62
N ASN A 2 15.49 8.17 -17.68
CA ASN A 2 15.07 8.42 -19.07
C ASN A 2 13.74 7.73 -19.38
N ASP A 3 12.91 8.35 -20.24
CA ASP A 3 11.62 7.78 -20.70
C ASP A 3 11.73 6.40 -21.35
N ALA A 4 12.90 6.01 -21.82
CA ALA A 4 13.19 4.68 -22.37
C ALA A 4 13.15 3.56 -21.31
N ASP A 5 13.51 3.84 -20.06
CA ASP A 5 13.45 2.85 -18.94
C ASP A 5 12.01 2.55 -18.47
N LYS A 6 11.04 3.38 -18.85
CA LYS A 6 9.64 3.20 -18.48
C LYS A 6 8.89 2.20 -19.39
N MET A 7 9.39 1.95 -20.60
CA MET A 7 8.67 1.15 -21.60
C MET A 7 8.78 -0.37 -21.43
N ASP A 8 9.71 -0.86 -20.59
CA ASP A 8 9.96 -2.32 -20.45
C ASP A 8 9.49 -2.90 -19.11
N ARG A 9 8.79 -2.10 -18.26
CA ARG A 9 8.31 -2.60 -16.97
C ARG A 9 7.08 -3.48 -17.16
N LYS A 10 7.13 -4.70 -16.61
CA LYS A 10 6.01 -5.64 -16.61
C LYS A 10 4.84 -5.09 -15.78
N CYS A 11 3.62 -5.15 -16.31
CA CYS A 11 2.42 -4.84 -15.55
C CYS A 11 2.25 -5.85 -14.42
N LEU A 12 2.21 -5.37 -13.18
CA LEU A 12 2.08 -6.19 -11.98
C LEU A 12 0.62 -6.43 -11.61
N ILE A 13 -0.15 -5.33 -11.55
CA ILE A 13 -1.58 -5.38 -11.25
C ILE A 13 -2.35 -4.38 -12.13
N GLU A 14 -3.53 -4.79 -12.57
CA GLU A 14 -4.37 -3.99 -13.46
C GLU A 14 -5.83 -4.04 -13.02
N ALA A 15 -6.47 -2.88 -12.85
CA ALA A 15 -7.91 -2.74 -12.76
C ALA A 15 -8.47 -2.47 -14.15
N ARG A 16 -9.53 -3.21 -14.57
CA ARG A 16 -10.20 -3.06 -15.85
C ARG A 16 -11.70 -2.87 -15.68
N GLY A 17 -12.17 -1.65 -15.93
CA GLY A 17 -13.57 -1.28 -15.86
C GLY A 17 -14.20 -1.58 -14.50
N VAL A 18 -13.48 -1.23 -13.44
CA VAL A 18 -13.89 -1.53 -12.06
C VAL A 18 -14.97 -0.56 -11.61
N ASP A 19 -16.13 -1.11 -11.21
CA ASP A 19 -17.21 -0.39 -10.54
C ASP A 19 -17.29 -0.81 -9.08
N LYS A 20 -17.48 0.18 -8.20
CA LYS A 20 -17.74 -0.05 -6.78
C LYS A 20 -18.75 0.95 -6.24
N SER A 21 -19.77 0.43 -5.54
CA SER A 21 -20.78 1.25 -4.85
C SER A 21 -21.08 0.65 -3.48
N TYR A 22 -21.49 1.50 -2.57
CA TYR A 22 -21.96 1.10 -1.25
C TYR A 22 -23.41 1.52 -1.05
N ALA A 23 -24.25 0.57 -0.60
CA ALA A 23 -25.64 0.86 -0.27
C ALA A 23 -25.71 1.37 1.18
N THR A 24 -26.30 2.55 1.36
CA THR A 24 -26.72 3.07 2.65
C THR A 24 -28.21 2.84 2.85
N LYS A 25 -28.78 3.20 3.99
CA LYS A 25 -30.22 3.12 4.23
C LYS A 25 -31.05 4.05 3.31
N HIS A 26 -30.42 5.07 2.73
CA HIS A 26 -31.10 6.15 2.03
C HIS A 26 -30.73 6.23 0.55
N GLU A 27 -29.52 5.78 0.18
CA GLU A 27 -29.00 5.95 -1.19
C GLU A 27 -27.91 4.94 -1.53
N ILE A 28 -27.59 4.83 -2.81
CA ILE A 28 -26.43 4.10 -3.32
C ILE A 28 -25.34 5.12 -3.64
N ILE A 29 -24.20 5.00 -2.97
CA ILE A 29 -23.02 5.85 -3.21
C ILE A 29 -22.11 5.14 -4.22
N HIS A 30 -22.01 5.70 -5.41
CA HIS A 30 -21.06 5.25 -6.43
C HIS A 30 -19.66 5.81 -6.10
N VAL A 31 -18.68 4.94 -5.93
CA VAL A 31 -17.32 5.33 -5.50
C VAL A 31 -16.29 5.13 -6.60
N LEU A 32 -16.37 4.02 -7.34
CA LEU A 32 -15.56 3.77 -8.52
C LEU A 32 -16.49 3.52 -9.70
N SER A 33 -16.17 4.07 -10.87
CA SER A 33 -17.01 4.04 -12.07
C SER A 33 -16.13 3.78 -13.30
N GLU A 34 -16.23 2.59 -13.87
CA GLU A 34 -15.40 2.15 -15.01
C GLU A 34 -13.91 2.46 -14.83
N THR A 35 -13.39 2.27 -13.61
CA THR A 35 -12.02 2.63 -13.27
C THR A 35 -11.01 1.73 -13.97
N TYR A 36 -10.03 2.35 -14.63
CA TYR A 36 -8.90 1.68 -15.28
C TYR A 36 -7.59 2.13 -14.63
N LEU A 37 -6.75 1.19 -14.23
CA LEU A 37 -5.45 1.47 -13.63
C LEU A 37 -4.47 0.35 -13.95
N LYS A 38 -3.23 0.71 -14.31
CA LYS A 38 -2.10 -0.22 -14.38
C LYS A 38 -1.01 0.20 -13.41
N VAL A 39 -0.49 -0.76 -12.65
CA VAL A 39 0.69 -0.60 -11.80
C VAL A 39 1.78 -1.50 -12.33
N PHE A 40 2.97 -0.94 -12.50
CA PHE A 40 4.12 -1.65 -13.05
C PHE A 40 5.07 -2.10 -11.95
N SER A 41 5.76 -3.22 -12.14
CA SER A 41 6.74 -3.73 -11.18
C SER A 41 7.86 -2.71 -10.94
N GLY A 42 8.23 -2.52 -9.67
CA GLY A 42 9.32 -1.64 -9.24
C GLY A 42 9.03 -0.14 -9.36
N GLU A 43 7.76 0.30 -9.57
CA GLU A 43 7.42 1.73 -9.49
C GLU A 43 6.93 2.15 -8.11
N VAL A 44 7.04 3.44 -7.81
CA VAL A 44 6.35 4.11 -6.71
C VAL A 44 5.25 4.98 -7.30
N LEU A 45 4.02 4.46 -7.32
CA LEU A 45 2.85 5.14 -7.87
C LEU A 45 2.12 5.92 -6.77
N GLY A 46 1.86 7.20 -7.02
CA GLY A 46 0.96 8.02 -6.23
C GLY A 46 -0.44 8.10 -6.82
N ILE A 47 -1.47 8.01 -6.00
CA ILE A 47 -2.86 8.30 -6.37
C ILE A 47 -3.34 9.45 -5.48
N VAL A 48 -3.61 10.59 -6.11
CA VAL A 48 -4.12 11.80 -5.43
C VAL A 48 -5.60 11.99 -5.69
N GLY A 49 -6.24 12.89 -4.96
CA GLY A 49 -7.64 13.27 -5.12
C GLY A 49 -8.24 13.78 -3.83
N ALA A 50 -9.42 14.37 -3.91
CA ALA A 50 -10.14 14.92 -2.78
C ALA A 50 -10.42 13.87 -1.69
N SER A 51 -10.67 14.32 -0.45
CA SER A 51 -11.10 13.41 0.62
C SER A 51 -12.46 12.78 0.25
N GLY A 52 -12.61 11.49 0.50
CA GLY A 52 -13.85 10.76 0.22
C GLY A 52 -14.08 10.34 -1.24
N VAL A 53 -13.19 10.70 -2.19
CA VAL A 53 -13.36 10.39 -3.62
C VAL A 53 -13.22 8.89 -3.97
N GLY A 54 -12.81 8.05 -3.01
CA GLY A 54 -12.70 6.60 -3.24
C GLY A 54 -11.28 6.03 -3.33
N LYS A 55 -10.24 6.82 -2.96
CA LYS A 55 -8.84 6.37 -2.99
C LYS A 55 -8.59 5.10 -2.18
N SER A 56 -9.03 5.07 -0.93
CA SER A 56 -8.92 3.87 -0.05
C SER A 56 -9.71 2.69 -0.60
N THR A 57 -10.90 2.94 -1.18
CA THR A 57 -11.70 1.90 -1.84
C THR A 57 -10.94 1.28 -3.01
N LEU A 58 -10.27 2.10 -3.84
CA LEU A 58 -9.45 1.60 -4.93
C LEU A 58 -8.30 0.73 -4.42
N LEU A 59 -7.58 1.15 -3.36
CA LEU A 59 -6.55 0.31 -2.73
C LEU A 59 -7.11 -1.00 -2.19
N HIS A 60 -8.28 -0.96 -1.52
CA HIS A 60 -8.92 -2.17 -0.99
C HIS A 60 -9.32 -3.14 -2.10
N VAL A 61 -9.81 -2.61 -3.22
CA VAL A 61 -10.16 -3.44 -4.39
C VAL A 61 -8.90 -4.02 -5.04
N LEU A 62 -7.84 -3.25 -5.23
CA LEU A 62 -6.56 -3.76 -5.75
C LEU A 62 -5.96 -4.82 -4.84
N GLY A 63 -6.04 -4.62 -3.53
CA GLY A 63 -5.47 -5.51 -2.53
C GLY A 63 -6.32 -6.74 -2.17
N GLY A 64 -7.48 -6.94 -2.81
CA GLY A 64 -8.35 -8.08 -2.52
C GLY A 64 -9.07 -8.02 -1.17
N LEU A 65 -9.17 -6.83 -0.55
CA LEU A 65 -9.92 -6.62 0.68
C LEU A 65 -11.41 -6.39 0.42
N ASP A 66 -11.74 -5.77 -0.72
CA ASP A 66 -13.12 -5.48 -1.09
C ASP A 66 -13.36 -5.84 -2.56
N GLN A 67 -14.43 -6.58 -2.84
CA GLN A 67 -14.72 -7.06 -4.18
C GLN A 67 -15.43 -5.99 -5.01
N PRO A 68 -15.02 -5.77 -6.29
CA PRO A 68 -15.75 -4.88 -7.19
C PRO A 68 -17.12 -5.44 -7.54
N LEU A 69 -18.07 -4.55 -7.87
CA LEU A 69 -19.39 -4.94 -8.38
C LEU A 69 -19.32 -5.38 -9.83
N LYS A 70 -18.49 -4.70 -10.63
CA LYS A 70 -18.22 -5.03 -12.03
C LYS A 70 -16.75 -4.85 -12.34
N GLY A 71 -16.34 -5.30 -13.51
CA GLY A 71 -14.96 -5.25 -13.95
C GLY A 71 -14.11 -6.36 -13.34
N GLN A 72 -12.81 -6.20 -13.40
CA GLN A 72 -11.88 -7.21 -12.93
C GLN A 72 -10.57 -6.58 -12.47
N VAL A 73 -9.91 -7.24 -11.52
CA VAL A 73 -8.55 -6.94 -11.10
C VAL A 73 -7.65 -8.10 -11.48
N LEU A 74 -6.65 -7.81 -12.30
CA LEU A 74 -5.69 -8.79 -12.80
C LEU A 74 -4.36 -8.60 -12.07
N PHE A 75 -3.89 -9.63 -11.39
CA PHE A 75 -2.55 -9.70 -10.84
C PHE A 75 -1.71 -10.68 -11.67
N LYS A 76 -0.63 -10.21 -12.28
CA LYS A 76 0.18 -11.01 -13.23
C LYS A 76 -0.71 -11.70 -14.28
N GLU A 77 -1.69 -10.95 -14.83
CA GLU A 77 -2.66 -11.36 -15.84
C GLU A 77 -3.80 -12.29 -15.34
N GLU A 78 -3.79 -12.73 -14.09
CA GLU A 78 -4.83 -13.58 -13.50
C GLU A 78 -5.85 -12.77 -12.69
N ASN A 79 -7.15 -12.98 -12.93
CA ASN A 79 -8.21 -12.30 -12.17
C ASN A 79 -8.31 -12.84 -10.75
N ILE A 80 -7.97 -11.99 -9.76
CA ILE A 80 -7.91 -12.39 -8.35
C ILE A 80 -9.27 -12.74 -7.76
N TYR A 81 -10.37 -12.17 -8.27
CA TYR A 81 -11.72 -12.38 -7.73
C TYR A 81 -12.45 -13.59 -8.32
N LYS A 82 -11.90 -14.25 -9.35
CA LYS A 82 -12.49 -15.47 -9.91
C LYS A 82 -12.11 -16.74 -9.14
N GLN A 83 -11.16 -16.66 -8.21
CA GLN A 83 -10.54 -17.84 -7.57
C GLN A 83 -11.12 -18.18 -6.18
N GLY A 84 -12.06 -17.38 -5.68
CA GLY A 84 -12.70 -17.59 -4.38
C GLY A 84 -11.91 -17.07 -3.17
N ASN A 85 -12.54 -17.13 -1.99
CA ASN A 85 -12.05 -16.49 -0.77
C ASN A 85 -10.70 -17.05 -0.27
N SER A 86 -10.51 -18.36 -0.32
CA SER A 86 -9.25 -19.00 0.13
C SER A 86 -8.04 -18.54 -0.70
N PHE A 87 -8.25 -18.27 -2.00
CA PHE A 87 -7.22 -17.68 -2.83
C PHE A 87 -6.93 -16.24 -2.40
N LEU A 88 -7.98 -15.42 -2.19
CA LEU A 88 -7.83 -14.02 -1.77
C LEU A 88 -7.10 -13.89 -0.43
N GLU A 89 -7.34 -14.79 0.52
CA GLU A 89 -6.61 -14.83 1.80
C GLU A 89 -5.11 -15.05 1.58
N LYS A 90 -4.75 -16.05 0.76
CA LYS A 90 -3.36 -16.33 0.39
C LYS A 90 -2.74 -15.19 -0.41
N PHE A 91 -3.48 -14.64 -1.37
CA PHE A 91 -3.06 -13.52 -2.19
C PHE A 91 -2.67 -12.31 -1.32
N ARG A 92 -3.55 -11.91 -0.38
CA ARG A 92 -3.24 -10.81 0.56
C ARG A 92 -2.02 -11.09 1.41
N ASN A 93 -1.91 -12.30 1.94
CA ASN A 93 -0.82 -12.61 2.85
C ASN A 93 0.54 -12.76 2.15
N ILE A 94 0.57 -13.24 0.88
CA ILE A 94 1.81 -13.52 0.15
C ILE A 94 2.23 -12.34 -0.72
N HIS A 95 1.29 -11.77 -1.48
CA HIS A 95 1.59 -10.84 -2.56
C HIS A 95 1.35 -9.38 -2.21
N ILE A 96 0.58 -9.09 -1.15
CA ILE A 96 0.19 -7.74 -0.78
C ILE A 96 0.68 -7.38 0.61
N GLY A 97 1.36 -6.24 0.73
CA GLY A 97 1.59 -5.56 2.01
C GLY A 97 0.63 -4.39 2.16
N PHE A 98 0.12 -4.15 3.36
CA PHE A 98 -0.73 -2.99 3.66
C PHE A 98 -0.09 -2.09 4.71
N VAL A 99 -0.15 -0.79 4.47
CA VAL A 99 0.16 0.27 5.42
C VAL A 99 -1.04 1.21 5.49
N PHE A 100 -1.62 1.40 6.66
CA PHE A 100 -2.82 2.19 6.88
C PHE A 100 -2.50 3.52 7.58
N GLN A 101 -3.36 4.51 7.43
CA GLN A 101 -3.26 5.82 8.06
C GLN A 101 -3.19 5.73 9.59
N PHE A 102 -3.95 4.84 10.20
CA PHE A 102 -4.01 4.62 11.65
C PHE A 102 -3.12 3.44 12.11
N PHE A 103 -2.09 3.08 11.32
CA PHE A 103 -1.10 2.04 11.59
C PHE A 103 -1.68 0.63 11.75
N ASN A 104 -2.84 0.47 12.42
CA ASN A 104 -3.50 -0.79 12.73
C ASN A 104 -2.54 -1.81 13.38
N LEU A 105 -1.69 -1.33 14.28
CA LEU A 105 -0.86 -2.18 15.11
C LEU A 105 -1.69 -2.78 16.23
N LEU A 106 -1.38 -4.01 16.60
CA LEU A 106 -2.01 -4.70 17.73
C LEU A 106 -1.43 -4.14 19.03
N PRO A 107 -2.24 -3.52 19.92
CA PRO A 107 -1.75 -2.71 21.03
C PRO A 107 -1.02 -3.52 22.10
N ASP A 108 -1.40 -4.79 22.29
CA ASP A 108 -0.85 -5.67 23.32
C ASP A 108 0.46 -6.37 22.90
N PHE A 109 0.92 -6.12 21.67
CA PHE A 109 2.09 -6.76 21.10
C PHE A 109 3.18 -5.74 20.80
N THR A 110 4.43 -6.15 20.99
CA THR A 110 5.61 -5.33 20.68
C THR A 110 5.73 -5.03 19.19
N ALA A 111 6.59 -4.06 18.82
CA ALA A 111 6.93 -3.77 17.43
C ALA A 111 7.44 -5.02 16.70
N LEU A 112 8.27 -5.83 17.37
CA LEU A 112 8.78 -7.09 16.84
C LEU A 112 7.65 -8.07 16.55
N GLU A 113 6.78 -8.32 17.52
CA GLU A 113 5.65 -9.24 17.37
C GLU A 113 4.67 -8.78 16.30
N ASN A 114 4.32 -7.48 16.28
CA ASN A 114 3.50 -6.90 15.21
C ASN A 114 4.09 -7.16 13.83
N THR A 115 5.41 -7.05 13.68
CA THR A 115 6.10 -7.31 12.41
C THR A 115 6.11 -8.80 12.05
N MET A 116 6.15 -9.70 13.02
CA MET A 116 6.19 -11.16 12.80
C MET A 116 4.86 -11.75 12.31
N PHE A 117 3.71 -11.18 12.67
CA PHE A 117 2.39 -11.77 12.41
C PHE A 117 2.14 -12.27 10.99
N PRO A 118 2.46 -11.52 9.92
CA PRO A 118 2.21 -12.01 8.57
C PRO A 118 2.90 -13.34 8.24
N ALA A 119 4.10 -13.56 8.78
CA ALA A 119 4.83 -14.81 8.60
C ALA A 119 4.28 -15.95 9.47
N LEU A 120 3.83 -15.63 10.69
CA LEU A 120 3.20 -16.62 11.57
C LEU A 120 1.87 -17.13 10.99
N ILE A 121 1.09 -16.26 10.33
CA ILE A 121 -0.12 -16.65 9.58
C ILE A 121 0.20 -17.64 8.45
N GLN A 122 1.41 -17.56 7.86
CA GLN A 122 1.90 -18.56 6.90
C GLN A 122 2.43 -19.83 7.56
N ASN A 123 2.30 -20.00 8.86
CA ASN A 123 2.88 -21.10 9.63
C ASN A 123 4.42 -21.22 9.51
N LYS A 124 5.12 -20.11 9.26
CA LYS A 124 6.59 -20.07 9.32
C LYS A 124 7.06 -20.30 10.75
N LYS A 125 8.20 -20.94 10.92
CA LYS A 125 8.82 -21.13 12.24
C LYS A 125 9.05 -19.79 12.92
N VAL A 126 8.76 -19.70 14.22
CA VAL A 126 8.92 -18.47 15.02
C VAL A 126 10.33 -17.89 14.91
N SER A 127 11.37 -18.73 14.93
CA SER A 127 12.77 -18.29 14.80
C SER A 127 13.03 -17.58 13.47
N ILE A 128 12.49 -18.11 12.36
CA ILE A 128 12.63 -17.51 11.02
C ILE A 128 11.85 -16.20 10.93
N ALA A 129 10.62 -16.17 11.48
CA ALA A 129 9.82 -14.96 11.53
C ALA A 129 10.50 -13.88 12.35
N LYS A 130 11.08 -14.23 13.49
CA LYS A 130 11.81 -13.29 14.37
C LYS A 130 13.03 -12.70 13.68
N GLU A 131 13.92 -13.52 13.12
CA GLU A 131 15.11 -13.07 12.41
C GLU A 131 14.77 -12.09 11.28
N ARG A 132 13.75 -12.41 10.48
CA ARG A 132 13.30 -11.53 9.40
C ARG A 132 12.68 -10.23 9.92
N ALA A 133 11.91 -10.27 11.00
CA ALA A 133 11.29 -9.10 11.60
C ALA A 133 12.37 -8.17 12.21
N GLU A 134 13.36 -8.72 12.91
CA GLU A 134 14.51 -7.96 13.45
C GLU A 134 15.28 -7.26 12.32
N TYR A 135 15.53 -7.97 11.21
CA TYR A 135 16.16 -7.37 10.03
C TYR A 135 15.34 -6.19 9.49
N LEU A 136 14.02 -6.37 9.27
CA LEU A 136 13.15 -5.33 8.73
C LEU A 136 13.04 -4.12 9.67
N LEU A 137 12.95 -4.36 10.98
CA LEU A 137 12.93 -3.27 11.96
C LEU A 137 14.25 -2.49 11.98
N CYS A 138 15.39 -3.14 11.77
CA CYS A 138 16.65 -2.44 11.55
C CYS A 138 16.61 -1.59 10.28
N GLU A 139 16.10 -2.12 9.16
CA GLU A 139 16.00 -1.41 7.88
C GLU A 139 15.13 -0.15 7.97
N VAL A 140 14.05 -0.20 8.75
CA VAL A 140 13.20 0.98 8.94
C VAL A 140 13.66 1.89 10.10
N GLY A 141 14.83 1.62 10.71
CA GLY A 141 15.42 2.45 11.78
C GLY A 141 14.76 2.25 13.15
N MET A 142 14.21 1.06 13.42
CA MET A 142 13.46 0.74 14.64
C MET A 142 14.21 -0.25 15.55
N LYS A 143 15.52 -0.39 15.38
CA LYS A 143 16.35 -1.35 16.13
C LYS A 143 16.17 -1.22 17.65
N ASP A 144 16.21 0.00 18.18
CA ASP A 144 16.15 0.26 19.61
C ASP A 144 14.72 0.28 20.17
N ARG A 145 13.72 0.06 19.32
CA ARG A 145 12.29 0.08 19.63
C ARG A 145 11.58 -1.27 19.46
N MET A 146 12.31 -2.33 19.16
CA MET A 146 11.72 -3.65 18.84
C MET A 146 10.81 -4.20 19.93
N ASN A 147 11.15 -3.94 21.21
CA ASN A 147 10.42 -4.43 22.38
C ASN A 147 9.36 -3.44 22.90
N HIS A 148 9.16 -2.29 22.24
CA HIS A 148 8.16 -1.32 22.64
C HIS A 148 6.79 -1.72 22.09
N THR A 149 5.76 -1.48 22.87
CA THR A 149 4.35 -1.59 22.42
C THR A 149 3.94 -0.34 21.63
N PRO A 150 2.87 -0.40 20.81
CA PRO A 150 2.40 0.75 20.04
C PRO A 150 2.14 2.02 20.87
N GLY A 151 1.68 1.86 22.13
CA GLY A 151 1.47 2.99 23.05
C GLY A 151 2.72 3.72 23.49
N GLU A 152 3.90 3.12 23.31
CA GLU A 152 5.21 3.68 23.65
C GLU A 152 5.93 4.28 22.44
N LEU A 153 5.31 4.21 21.23
CA LEU A 153 5.89 4.68 19.99
C LEU A 153 5.26 6.02 19.56
N SER A 154 6.07 6.88 18.98
CA SER A 154 5.55 8.05 18.24
C SER A 154 4.78 7.63 16.99
N GLY A 155 4.00 8.54 16.40
CA GLY A 155 3.27 8.28 15.16
C GLY A 155 4.19 7.85 14.01
N GLY A 156 5.35 8.51 13.84
CA GLY A 156 6.34 8.15 12.84
C GLY A 156 6.99 6.79 13.09
N GLU A 157 7.26 6.45 14.35
CA GLU A 157 7.78 5.13 14.74
C GLU A 157 6.74 4.04 14.47
N SER A 158 5.47 4.26 14.84
CA SER A 158 4.37 3.33 14.58
C SER A 158 4.19 3.08 13.08
N GLN A 159 4.33 4.12 12.25
CA GLN A 159 4.24 4.00 10.79
C GLN A 159 5.41 3.19 10.21
N ARG A 160 6.62 3.36 10.74
CA ARG A 160 7.78 2.55 10.34
C ARG A 160 7.60 1.08 10.72
N VAL A 161 7.03 0.78 11.89
CA VAL A 161 6.67 -0.60 12.28
C VAL A 161 5.60 -1.17 11.35
N ALA A 162 4.55 -0.40 11.01
CA ALA A 162 3.52 -0.82 10.06
C ALA A 162 4.12 -1.10 8.66
N LEU A 163 5.09 -0.31 8.22
CA LEU A 163 5.83 -0.54 6.98
C LEU A 163 6.65 -1.85 7.05
N ALA A 164 7.39 -2.08 8.13
CA ALA A 164 8.14 -3.32 8.34
C ALA A 164 7.21 -4.55 8.33
N ARG A 165 6.06 -4.46 9.01
CA ARG A 165 5.02 -5.50 8.99
C ARG A 165 4.51 -5.76 7.57
N GLY A 166 4.25 -4.71 6.79
CA GLY A 166 3.80 -4.83 5.41
C GLY A 166 4.83 -5.53 4.51
N LEU A 167 6.13 -5.38 4.80
CA LEU A 167 7.24 -5.98 4.04
C LEU A 167 7.62 -7.41 4.50
N MET A 168 6.99 -7.91 5.57
CA MET A 168 7.42 -9.15 6.24
C MET A 168 7.49 -10.35 5.31
N ASN A 169 6.49 -10.55 4.47
CA ASN A 169 6.40 -11.67 3.56
C ASN A 169 6.99 -11.41 2.17
N GLN A 170 7.75 -10.32 1.99
CA GLN A 170 8.32 -9.90 0.70
C GLN A 170 7.23 -9.77 -0.38
N PRO A 171 6.19 -8.95 -0.15
CA PRO A 171 5.08 -8.84 -1.08
C PRO A 171 5.54 -8.28 -2.43
N ASP A 172 4.86 -8.68 -3.50
CA ASP A 172 5.08 -8.08 -4.83
C ASP A 172 4.66 -6.59 -4.86
N LEU A 173 3.63 -6.24 -4.08
CA LEU A 173 3.03 -4.90 -4.02
C LEU A 173 2.75 -4.46 -2.58
N LEU A 174 3.17 -3.25 -2.23
CA LEU A 174 2.79 -2.61 -0.99
C LEU A 174 1.81 -1.46 -1.26
N LEU A 175 0.64 -1.55 -0.64
CA LEU A 175 -0.45 -0.59 -0.71
C LEU A 175 -0.45 0.28 0.55
N ALA A 176 -0.30 1.59 0.39
CA ALA A 176 -0.22 2.53 1.51
C ALA A 176 -1.37 3.54 1.43
N ASP A 177 -2.27 3.48 2.40
CA ASP A 177 -3.42 4.38 2.52
C ASP A 177 -3.07 5.54 3.45
N GLU A 178 -2.89 6.74 2.87
CA GLU A 178 -2.52 7.98 3.57
C GLU A 178 -1.36 7.79 4.58
N PRO A 179 -0.22 7.19 4.17
CA PRO A 179 0.82 6.76 5.12
C PRO A 179 1.47 7.90 5.89
N THR A 180 1.28 9.14 5.43
CA THR A 180 1.80 10.36 6.07
C THR A 180 0.72 11.22 6.73
N GLY A 181 -0.55 10.80 6.69
CA GLY A 181 -1.68 11.63 7.09
C GLY A 181 -1.69 12.04 8.57
N ASN A 182 -1.06 11.26 9.44
CA ASN A 182 -0.97 11.53 10.88
C ASN A 182 0.45 11.95 11.32
N LEU A 183 1.32 12.33 10.38
CA LEU A 183 2.71 12.70 10.64
C LEU A 183 2.91 14.20 10.41
N ASP A 184 3.86 14.78 11.15
CA ASP A 184 4.35 16.10 10.82
C ASP A 184 5.13 16.11 9.50
N ALA A 185 5.48 17.30 9.03
CA ALA A 185 6.15 17.46 7.74
C ALA A 185 7.51 16.75 7.68
N TYR A 186 8.27 16.79 8.77
CA TYR A 186 9.60 16.17 8.84
C TYR A 186 9.51 14.63 8.82
N ALA A 187 8.67 14.05 9.68
CA ALA A 187 8.44 12.62 9.71
C ALA A 187 7.86 12.09 8.38
N SER A 188 7.00 12.90 7.72
CA SER A 188 6.46 12.59 6.39
C SER A 188 7.57 12.46 5.34
N ASP A 189 8.48 13.44 5.28
CA ASP A 189 9.61 13.39 4.33
C ASP A 189 10.52 12.20 4.59
N GLN A 190 10.85 11.94 5.85
CA GLN A 190 11.65 10.78 6.22
C GLN A 190 10.99 9.45 5.81
N LEU A 191 9.67 9.34 5.95
CA LEU A 191 8.95 8.14 5.54
C LEU A 191 8.99 7.96 4.01
N ILE A 192 8.78 9.03 3.24
CA ILE A 192 8.84 8.97 1.76
C ILE A 192 10.26 8.64 1.30
N GLU A 193 11.27 9.23 1.90
CA GLU A 193 12.68 8.90 1.60
C GLU A 193 12.97 7.42 1.90
N LEU A 194 12.49 6.89 3.02
CA LEU A 194 12.59 5.47 3.37
C LEU A 194 11.90 4.58 2.32
N ILE A 195 10.67 4.91 1.91
CA ILE A 195 9.94 4.18 0.86
C ILE A 195 10.74 4.18 -0.45
N ARG A 196 11.28 5.31 -0.87
CA ARG A 196 12.11 5.41 -2.08
C ARG A 196 13.41 4.61 -1.98
N ARG A 197 14.05 4.58 -0.80
CA ARG A 197 15.23 3.75 -0.56
C ARG A 197 14.86 2.26 -0.68
N LEU A 198 13.80 1.81 -0.01
CA LEU A 198 13.33 0.42 -0.08
C LEU A 198 12.92 0.02 -1.51
N ASN A 199 12.29 0.93 -2.27
CA ASN A 199 11.98 0.70 -3.68
C ASN A 199 13.26 0.44 -4.50
N LYS A 200 14.29 1.27 -4.34
CA LYS A 200 15.55 1.15 -5.09
C LYS A 200 16.35 -0.09 -4.70
N GLU A 201 16.45 -0.38 -3.39
CA GLU A 201 17.26 -1.48 -2.87
C GLU A 201 16.63 -2.85 -3.14
N PHE A 202 15.30 -2.96 -3.00
CA PHE A 202 14.59 -4.23 -3.10
C PHE A 202 13.73 -4.36 -4.37
N ASN A 203 13.75 -3.37 -5.26
CA ASN A 203 12.83 -3.28 -6.41
C ASN A 203 11.36 -3.45 -5.99
N GLN A 204 11.01 -2.97 -4.78
CA GLN A 204 9.69 -3.09 -4.21
C GLN A 204 8.70 -2.16 -4.90
N THR A 205 7.56 -2.69 -5.34
CA THR A 205 6.49 -1.88 -5.91
C THR A 205 5.63 -1.26 -4.80
N PHE A 206 5.32 0.03 -4.94
CA PHE A 206 4.47 0.76 -4.01
C PHE A 206 3.32 1.45 -4.74
N VAL A 207 2.13 1.43 -4.14
CA VAL A 207 1.02 2.34 -4.49
C VAL A 207 0.64 3.10 -3.22
N LEU A 208 0.80 4.42 -3.27
CA LEU A 208 0.44 5.31 -2.17
C LEU A 208 -0.78 6.15 -2.56
N VAL A 209 -1.81 6.17 -1.73
CA VAL A 209 -2.84 7.19 -1.85
C VAL A 209 -2.57 8.32 -0.87
N THR A 210 -2.76 9.55 -1.31
CA THR A 210 -2.54 10.73 -0.47
C THR A 210 -3.34 11.93 -1.00
N HIS A 211 -3.69 12.86 -0.10
CA HIS A 211 -4.19 14.18 -0.48
C HIS A 211 -3.08 15.24 -0.46
N SER A 212 -1.86 14.89 -0.06
CA SER A 212 -0.72 15.79 0.00
C SER A 212 -0.02 15.91 -1.34
N GLN A 213 -0.12 17.08 -1.99
CA GLN A 213 0.61 17.38 -3.22
C GLN A 213 2.13 17.34 -3.01
N ARG A 214 2.61 17.74 -1.81
CA ARG A 214 4.02 17.68 -1.44
C ARG A 214 4.56 16.24 -1.47
N VAL A 215 3.79 15.29 -0.98
CA VAL A 215 4.15 13.87 -1.04
C VAL A 215 4.09 13.37 -2.48
N ALA A 216 3.03 13.71 -3.22
CA ALA A 216 2.84 13.30 -4.60
C ALA A 216 4.01 13.75 -5.51
N GLY A 217 4.50 14.97 -5.34
CA GLY A 217 5.64 15.52 -6.11
C GLY A 217 6.96 14.77 -5.92
N GLN A 218 7.05 13.89 -4.92
CA GLN A 218 8.24 13.06 -4.66
C GLN A 218 8.16 11.66 -5.26
N LEU A 219 7.05 11.30 -5.93
CA LEU A 219 6.80 9.94 -6.43
C LEU A 219 7.14 9.83 -7.93
N ASP A 220 7.34 8.60 -8.43
CA ASP A 220 7.78 8.36 -9.81
C ASP A 220 6.69 8.69 -10.83
N ARG A 221 5.46 8.36 -10.51
CA ARG A 221 4.25 8.59 -11.32
C ARG A 221 3.08 8.95 -10.41
N VAL A 222 2.30 9.93 -10.83
CA VAL A 222 1.11 10.37 -10.08
C VAL A 222 -0.10 10.30 -10.98
N LEU A 223 -1.18 9.74 -10.44
CA LEU A 223 -2.49 9.70 -11.06
C LEU A 223 -3.50 10.40 -10.13
N GLU A 224 -4.55 10.95 -10.70
CA GLU A 224 -5.61 11.59 -9.94
C GLU A 224 -6.90 10.81 -10.05
N LEU A 225 -7.53 10.54 -8.91
CA LEU A 225 -8.87 9.96 -8.85
C LEU A 225 -9.90 11.08 -8.75
N ILE A 226 -10.76 11.19 -9.77
CA ILE A 226 -11.84 12.19 -9.86
C ILE A 226 -13.11 11.43 -10.25
N ASP A 227 -14.19 11.60 -9.49
CA ASP A 227 -15.51 11.00 -9.76
C ASP A 227 -15.47 9.51 -10.11
N GLY A 228 -14.64 8.78 -9.37
CA GLY A 228 -14.47 7.34 -9.55
C GLY A 228 -13.59 6.92 -10.74
N ASN A 229 -12.98 7.87 -11.46
CA ASN A 229 -12.10 7.63 -12.61
C ASN A 229 -10.67 8.04 -12.33
N VAL A 230 -9.70 7.25 -12.82
CA VAL A 230 -8.28 7.52 -12.68
C VAL A 230 -7.74 8.22 -13.94
N ASN A 231 -7.17 9.41 -13.74
CA ASN A 231 -6.61 10.25 -14.80
C ASN A 231 -5.11 10.49 -14.60
N SER A 232 -4.37 10.68 -15.70
CA SER A 232 -2.96 11.07 -15.63
C SER A 232 -2.87 12.54 -15.19
N VAL A 233 -2.05 12.82 -14.17
CA VAL A 233 -1.71 14.20 -13.81
C VAL A 233 -0.51 14.63 -14.65
N ASN A 234 -0.63 15.72 -15.40
CA ASN A 234 0.52 16.36 -16.01
C ASN A 234 1.42 16.90 -14.89
N GLN A 235 2.65 16.43 -14.77
CA GLN A 235 3.61 16.81 -13.73
C GLN A 235 3.89 18.32 -13.66
N SER A 236 3.46 19.11 -14.63
CA SER A 236 3.57 20.58 -14.64
C SER A 236 2.58 21.29 -13.70
N LEU A 237 1.67 20.61 -13.05
CA LEU A 237 0.70 21.16 -12.09
C LEU A 237 1.04 20.86 -10.62
N VAL A 238 2.11 20.14 -10.35
CA VAL A 238 2.59 19.82 -9.00
C VAL A 238 3.79 20.74 -8.70
N ILE A 239 3.52 22.05 -8.61
CA ILE A 239 4.47 23.07 -8.11
C ILE A 239 3.98 23.59 -6.77
#